data_18d86bdff80ba97e11d4b9be3da0b9eb
#
_entry.id   18d86bdff80ba97e11d4b9be3da0b9eb
#
_cell.length_a   1.000
_cell.length_b   1.000
_cell.length_c   1.000
_cell.angle_alpha   90.00
_cell.angle_beta   90.00
_cell.angle_gamma   90.00
#
_symmetry.space_group_name_H-M   'P 1'
#
loop_
_entity.id
_entity.type
_entity.pdbx_description
1 polymer ?
#
loop_
_entity_poly.entity_id
_entity_poly.type
_entity_poly.pdbx_seq_one_letter_code
_entity_poly.pdbx_strand_id
1 'polypeptide(L)'
;MGGMNTMTTTQQQEHRTARASLTGEDCLDVTTQHRWRHSTVVAGVPWKNPVGTASGTFNLAACGPYYDVSQMGAISTKGVSPVPWEGNPTPRTAETPSGTVNAVGLQNPGVDHYLHDELPKLKALGATVVTNVAGHSDDDYAEVVAKLADSPADMLEINVSCPNVSHGGMSGGTDPLALFRLIGRLRELSDKPMIVKLSPNVTDIVAIARACVDAGADALSLINTLVGMRLDITTGKPILANATGGVSGPCILPIALSFVWRVRQALPDIPIIGIGGISRGEDALEFLYAGANAVEVGAAALFDPVAPLRIATELESLLDSRPQLAAKLMEGKTW
;
A
#
# COMPACT_ATOMS: atom_id res chain seq x y z
N MET A 1 21.38 8.90 33.15
CA MET A 1 21.46 10.29 32.64
C MET A 1 21.67 10.19 31.13
N GLY A 2 20.61 10.25 30.37
CA GLY A 2 20.61 10.14 28.89
C GLY A 2 20.52 11.54 28.31
N GLY A 3 21.57 11.96 27.60
CA GLY A 3 21.59 13.22 26.88
C GLY A 3 20.69 13.15 25.64
N MET A 4 19.62 13.93 25.59
CA MET A 4 18.91 14.26 24.37
C MET A 4 19.87 15.09 23.50
N ASN A 5 20.30 14.53 22.36
CA ASN A 5 21.01 15.28 21.32
C ASN A 5 19.99 16.18 20.59
N THR A 6 19.83 17.41 21.07
CA THR A 6 19.15 18.47 20.34
C THR A 6 20.09 18.93 19.20
N MET A 7 19.65 18.78 17.96
CA MET A 7 20.35 19.35 16.81
C MET A 7 20.59 20.85 17.03
N THR A 8 21.81 21.30 16.81
CA THR A 8 22.17 22.72 16.91
C THR A 8 21.53 23.53 15.79
N THR A 9 21.29 24.82 16.03
CA THR A 9 20.71 25.75 15.07
C THR A 9 21.46 25.75 13.72
N THR A 10 22.76 25.48 13.75
CA THR A 10 23.62 25.38 12.56
C THR A 10 23.30 24.13 11.75
N GLN A 11 23.07 22.97 12.40
CA GLN A 11 22.67 21.75 11.70
C GLN A 11 21.27 21.86 11.09
N GLN A 12 20.37 22.57 11.75
CA GLN A 12 19.03 22.87 11.18
C GLN A 12 19.12 23.83 10.00
N GLN A 13 20.11 24.73 10.00
CA GLN A 13 20.35 25.66 8.90
C GLN A 13 21.04 24.98 7.71
N GLU A 14 21.97 24.06 7.96
CA GLU A 14 22.61 23.23 6.92
C GLU A 14 21.61 22.26 6.27
N HIS A 15 20.70 21.69 7.04
CA HIS A 15 19.57 20.90 6.49
C HIS A 15 18.62 21.74 5.63
N ARG A 16 18.39 23.02 6.01
CA ARG A 16 17.61 23.97 5.19
C ARG A 16 18.35 24.36 3.91
N THR A 17 19.67 24.53 3.99
CA THR A 17 20.50 24.93 2.84
C THR A 17 20.74 23.77 1.88
N ALA A 18 20.89 22.53 2.37
CA ALA A 18 20.92 21.34 1.53
C ALA A 18 19.59 21.08 0.80
N ARG A 19 18.45 21.49 1.39
CA ARG A 19 17.14 21.53 0.73
C ARG A 19 17.05 22.55 -0.40
N ALA A 20 17.77 23.67 -0.29
CA ALA A 20 17.78 24.72 -1.31
C ALA A 20 18.68 24.44 -2.52
N SER A 21 19.55 23.40 -2.48
CA SER A 21 20.45 23.05 -3.59
C SER A 21 19.89 22.00 -4.56
N LEU A 22 18.68 21.49 -4.32
CA LEU A 22 17.87 20.75 -5.30
C LEU A 22 17.02 21.77 -6.09
N THR A 23 17.70 22.63 -6.84
CA THR A 23 17.06 23.63 -7.72
C THR A 23 16.65 23.00 -9.04
N GLY A 24 15.46 22.46 -9.09
CA GLY A 24 14.58 22.47 -10.24
C GLY A 24 13.35 23.28 -9.87
N GLU A 25 12.77 24.01 -10.77
CA GLU A 25 11.68 25.00 -10.58
C GLU A 25 10.34 24.46 -10.03
N ASP A 26 10.31 23.25 -9.49
CA ASP A 26 9.13 22.57 -8.92
C ASP A 26 9.40 22.05 -7.50
N CYS A 27 9.89 22.88 -6.60
CA CYS A 27 9.86 22.50 -5.18
C CYS A 27 8.41 22.54 -4.71
N LEU A 28 7.75 21.37 -4.60
CA LEU A 28 6.45 21.25 -3.95
C LEU A 28 6.49 21.95 -2.59
N ASP A 29 5.66 22.97 -2.42
CA ASP A 29 5.41 23.52 -1.10
C ASP A 29 4.58 22.52 -0.30
N VAL A 30 5.29 21.58 0.33
CA VAL A 30 4.70 20.50 1.17
C VAL A 30 4.00 21.05 2.42
N THR A 31 4.10 22.35 2.68
CA THR A 31 3.43 23.03 3.80
C THR A 31 2.07 23.61 3.40
N THR A 32 1.81 23.79 2.10
CA THR A 32 0.53 24.28 1.61
C THR A 32 -0.52 23.19 1.68
N GLN A 33 -1.66 23.49 2.30
CA GLN A 33 -2.82 22.60 2.22
C GLN A 33 -3.41 22.67 0.82
N HIS A 34 -3.29 21.57 0.07
CA HIS A 34 -3.92 21.44 -1.23
C HIS A 34 -5.43 21.34 -1.10
N ARG A 35 -6.14 22.10 -1.93
CA ARG A 35 -7.58 21.91 -2.11
C ARG A 35 -7.79 20.96 -3.28
N TRP A 36 -7.93 19.67 -2.94
CA TRP A 36 -8.17 18.63 -3.93
C TRP A 36 -9.51 18.83 -4.64
N ARG A 37 -9.53 18.71 -5.95
CA ARG A 37 -10.71 18.82 -6.82
C ARG A 37 -11.20 17.48 -7.33
N HIS A 38 -10.32 16.49 -7.34
CA HIS A 38 -10.57 15.14 -7.85
C HIS A 38 -10.53 14.14 -6.69
N SER A 39 -11.61 14.11 -5.91
CA SER A 39 -11.83 13.09 -4.88
C SER A 39 -12.36 11.79 -5.51
N THR A 40 -12.19 10.67 -4.81
CA THR A 40 -12.78 9.39 -5.22
C THR A 40 -13.48 8.73 -4.02
N VAL A 41 -14.21 7.65 -4.30
CA VAL A 41 -14.84 6.82 -3.27
C VAL A 41 -14.40 5.37 -3.47
N VAL A 42 -13.88 4.74 -2.42
CA VAL A 42 -13.49 3.34 -2.41
C VAL A 42 -14.35 2.61 -1.38
N ALA A 43 -15.14 1.65 -1.82
CA ALA A 43 -16.02 0.86 -0.94
C ALA A 43 -16.87 1.73 0.03
N GLY A 44 -17.42 2.83 -0.46
CA GLY A 44 -18.23 3.78 0.32
C GLY A 44 -17.42 4.79 1.16
N VAL A 45 -16.11 4.65 1.26
CA VAL A 45 -15.24 5.58 2.01
C VAL A 45 -14.69 6.66 1.08
N PRO A 46 -14.91 7.96 1.41
CA PRO A 46 -14.39 9.05 0.60
C PRO A 46 -12.88 9.24 0.80
N TRP A 47 -12.15 9.32 -0.31
CA TRP A 47 -10.73 9.71 -0.36
C TRP A 47 -10.63 11.10 -0.95
N LYS A 48 -9.86 12.00 -0.29
CA LYS A 48 -9.70 13.41 -0.70
C LYS A 48 -9.13 13.56 -2.12
N ASN A 49 -8.25 12.64 -2.49
CA ASN A 49 -7.69 12.45 -3.82
C ASN A 49 -7.47 10.96 -4.06
N PRO A 50 -7.28 10.49 -5.30
CA PRO A 50 -7.18 9.06 -5.58
C PRO A 50 -5.82 8.43 -5.26
N VAL A 51 -4.95 9.07 -4.46
CA VAL A 51 -3.61 8.55 -4.14
C VAL A 51 -3.48 8.28 -2.65
N GLY A 52 -3.16 7.02 -2.31
CA GLY A 52 -2.81 6.57 -0.97
C GLY A 52 -1.38 6.07 -0.86
N THR A 53 -0.98 5.67 0.34
CA THR A 53 0.28 4.98 0.60
C THR A 53 0.07 3.48 0.59
N ALA A 54 0.98 2.70 0.01
CA ALA A 54 0.90 1.24 0.08
C ALA A 54 1.36 0.71 1.44
N SER A 55 0.74 -0.37 1.89
CA SER A 55 1.06 -0.98 3.18
C SER A 55 2.55 -1.37 3.29
N GLY A 56 3.13 -1.12 4.46
CA GLY A 56 4.53 -1.44 4.75
C GLY A 56 5.56 -0.45 4.21
N THR A 57 5.15 0.62 3.53
CA THR A 57 6.04 1.68 3.00
C THR A 57 5.81 3.04 3.67
N PHE A 58 4.81 3.15 4.52
CA PHE A 58 4.52 4.33 5.31
C PHE A 58 4.86 4.11 6.79
N ASN A 59 5.44 5.13 7.41
CA ASN A 59 5.63 5.23 8.85
C ASN A 59 5.45 6.70 9.25
N LEU A 60 4.57 6.97 10.22
CA LEU A 60 4.24 8.35 10.63
C LEU A 60 5.46 9.11 11.15
N ALA A 61 6.34 8.48 11.93
CA ALA A 61 7.53 9.13 12.45
C ALA A 61 8.55 9.48 11.35
N ALA A 62 8.61 8.67 10.30
CA ALA A 62 9.50 8.89 9.16
C ALA A 62 8.92 9.90 8.14
N CYS A 63 7.63 9.83 7.84
CA CYS A 63 6.99 10.63 6.78
C CYS A 63 6.38 11.94 7.29
N GLY A 64 5.79 11.93 8.49
CA GLY A 64 5.10 13.10 9.07
C GLY A 64 5.93 14.39 9.16
N PRO A 65 7.26 14.35 9.40
CA PRO A 65 8.09 15.55 9.34
C PRO A 65 8.19 16.22 7.97
N TYR A 66 7.85 15.51 6.89
CA TYR A 66 8.01 16.00 5.53
C TYR A 66 6.73 16.56 4.90
N TYR A 67 5.55 16.05 5.30
CA TYR A 67 4.27 16.54 4.79
C TYR A 67 3.12 16.24 5.75
N ASP A 68 2.03 16.98 5.62
CA ASP A 68 0.78 16.73 6.33
C ASP A 68 0.12 15.45 5.77
N VAL A 69 0.17 14.38 6.54
CA VAL A 69 -0.36 13.06 6.14
C VAL A 69 -1.87 13.08 5.89
N SER A 70 -2.60 14.05 6.45
CA SER A 70 -4.03 14.24 6.19
C SER A 70 -4.32 14.66 4.75
N GLN A 71 -3.31 15.09 3.99
CA GLN A 71 -3.46 15.45 2.57
C GLN A 71 -3.59 14.23 1.65
N MET A 72 -3.19 13.06 2.12
CA MET A 72 -3.32 11.83 1.33
C MET A 72 -4.78 11.38 1.19
N GLY A 73 -5.10 10.71 0.10
CA GLY A 73 -6.40 10.08 -0.11
C GLY A 73 -6.68 9.05 0.98
N ALA A 74 -5.73 8.17 1.24
CA ALA A 74 -5.72 7.27 2.38
C ALA A 74 -4.29 6.89 2.81
N ILE A 75 -4.15 6.45 4.05
CA ILE A 75 -2.92 5.88 4.60
C ILE A 75 -3.15 4.38 4.85
N SER A 76 -2.54 3.54 4.02
CA SER A 76 -2.47 2.11 4.30
C SER A 76 -1.29 1.83 5.23
N THR A 77 -1.61 1.26 6.40
CA THR A 77 -0.64 1.07 7.47
C THR A 77 0.24 -0.16 7.25
N LYS A 78 1.24 -0.34 8.09
CA LYS A 78 1.95 -1.61 8.18
C LYS A 78 0.97 -2.72 8.52
N GLY A 79 1.18 -3.92 7.95
CA GLY A 79 0.39 -5.09 8.31
C GLY A 79 0.51 -5.40 9.80
N VAL A 80 -0.62 -5.53 10.48
CA VAL A 80 -0.70 -5.87 11.90
C VAL A 80 -1.09 -7.33 12.08
N SER A 81 -0.47 -7.99 13.05
CA SER A 81 -0.67 -9.39 13.43
C SER A 81 -1.21 -9.50 14.85
N PRO A 82 -1.70 -10.67 15.30
CA PRO A 82 -2.24 -10.83 16.66
C PRO A 82 -1.23 -10.44 17.75
N VAL A 83 0.04 -10.80 17.53
CA VAL A 83 1.17 -10.55 18.43
C VAL A 83 2.33 -9.91 17.66
N PRO A 84 3.32 -9.30 18.34
CA PRO A 84 4.51 -8.76 17.66
C PRO A 84 5.26 -9.82 16.86
N TRP A 85 5.66 -9.46 15.63
CA TRP A 85 6.51 -10.30 14.77
C TRP A 85 7.84 -9.62 14.48
N GLU A 86 8.94 -10.34 14.71
CA GLU A 86 10.32 -9.87 14.49
C GLU A 86 10.68 -9.77 12.99
N GLY A 87 9.93 -10.47 12.14
CA GLY A 87 10.25 -10.62 10.72
C GLY A 87 11.39 -11.61 10.46
N ASN A 88 11.89 -11.59 9.22
CA ASN A 88 12.92 -12.51 8.76
C ASN A 88 14.33 -12.10 9.21
N PRO A 89 15.34 -13.01 9.20
CA PRO A 89 16.75 -12.67 9.38
C PRO A 89 17.26 -11.66 8.33
N THR A 90 18.25 -10.87 8.70
CA THR A 90 18.96 -9.96 7.78
C THR A 90 20.06 -10.70 6.99
N PRO A 91 20.42 -10.22 5.75
CA PRO A 91 19.87 -9.08 5.02
C PRO A 91 18.44 -9.32 4.49
N ARG A 92 17.59 -8.27 4.60
CA ARG A 92 16.15 -8.33 4.26
C ARG A 92 15.77 -7.58 3.00
N THR A 93 16.66 -6.72 2.51
CA THR A 93 16.42 -5.86 1.34
C THR A 93 17.65 -5.82 0.45
N ALA A 94 17.43 -5.69 -0.84
CA ALA A 94 18.49 -5.42 -1.82
C ALA A 94 17.94 -4.58 -2.97
N GLU A 95 18.78 -3.70 -3.51
CA GLU A 95 18.43 -2.91 -4.67
C GLU A 95 18.47 -3.75 -5.94
N THR A 96 17.68 -3.34 -6.93
CA THR A 96 17.69 -3.84 -8.30
C THR A 96 17.88 -2.67 -9.28
N PRO A 97 18.22 -2.88 -10.55
CA PRO A 97 18.41 -1.78 -11.50
C PRO A 97 17.21 -0.84 -11.64
N SER A 98 15.99 -1.30 -11.35
CA SER A 98 14.77 -0.52 -11.49
C SER A 98 13.77 -0.81 -10.35
N GLY A 99 14.26 -0.91 -9.12
CA GLY A 99 13.41 -1.16 -7.95
C GLY A 99 14.17 -1.82 -6.81
N THR A 100 13.46 -2.61 -6.02
CA THR A 100 14.00 -3.30 -4.85
C THR A 100 13.44 -4.71 -4.73
N VAL A 101 14.19 -5.58 -4.07
CA VAL A 101 13.69 -6.89 -3.62
C VAL A 101 13.77 -6.96 -2.10
N ASN A 102 12.70 -7.40 -1.45
CA ASN A 102 12.64 -7.47 0.00
C ASN A 102 12.01 -8.77 0.52
N ALA A 103 12.48 -9.17 1.68
CA ALA A 103 11.93 -10.26 2.48
C ALA A 103 11.87 -9.82 3.95
N VAL A 104 11.17 -8.73 4.25
CA VAL A 104 11.10 -8.17 5.62
C VAL A 104 10.40 -9.14 6.58
N GLY A 105 9.44 -9.94 6.10
CA GLY A 105 8.77 -10.94 6.92
C GLY A 105 7.71 -10.36 7.85
N LEU A 106 6.99 -9.33 7.38
CA LEU A 106 5.86 -8.71 8.08
C LEU A 106 6.19 -8.22 9.52
N GLN A 107 7.43 -7.79 9.78
CA GLN A 107 7.80 -7.22 11.08
C GLN A 107 6.82 -6.13 11.49
N ASN A 108 6.20 -6.29 12.67
CA ASN A 108 5.21 -5.33 13.19
C ASN A 108 5.07 -5.49 14.72
N PRO A 109 4.54 -4.48 15.42
CA PRO A 109 4.42 -4.51 16.88
C PRO A 109 3.17 -5.23 17.42
N GLY A 110 2.33 -5.80 16.54
CA GLY A 110 1.08 -6.44 16.92
C GLY A 110 -0.10 -5.48 17.00
N VAL A 111 -1.32 -6.05 16.91
CA VAL A 111 -2.57 -5.28 16.83
C VAL A 111 -2.86 -4.46 18.09
N ASP A 112 -2.50 -4.96 19.27
CA ASP A 112 -2.76 -4.23 20.52
C ASP A 112 -1.94 -2.94 20.61
N HIS A 113 -0.64 -2.98 20.25
CA HIS A 113 0.17 -1.77 20.15
C HIS A 113 -0.38 -0.82 19.08
N TYR A 114 -0.73 -1.34 17.92
CA TYR A 114 -1.30 -0.54 16.83
C TYR A 114 -2.56 0.22 17.27
N LEU A 115 -3.50 -0.45 17.94
CA LEU A 115 -4.75 0.15 18.43
C LEU A 115 -4.53 1.22 19.49
N HIS A 116 -3.52 1.06 20.37
CA HIS A 116 -3.26 2.00 21.46
C HIS A 116 -2.36 3.17 21.05
N ASP A 117 -1.46 2.98 20.09
CA ASP A 117 -0.37 3.93 19.85
C ASP A 117 -0.36 4.51 18.43
N GLU A 118 -0.52 3.70 17.37
CA GLU A 118 -0.36 4.17 16.00
C GLU A 118 -1.67 4.71 15.42
N LEU A 119 -2.75 3.94 15.48
CA LEU A 119 -4.04 4.30 14.91
C LEU A 119 -4.61 5.60 15.49
N PRO A 120 -4.61 5.82 16.83
CA PRO A 120 -5.11 7.08 17.40
C PRO A 120 -4.34 8.31 16.90
N LYS A 121 -3.03 8.22 16.70
CA LYS A 121 -2.21 9.31 16.18
C LYS A 121 -2.60 9.67 14.75
N LEU A 122 -2.79 8.68 13.87
CA LEU A 122 -3.24 8.90 12.50
C LEU A 122 -4.63 9.52 12.44
N LYS A 123 -5.56 9.02 13.26
CA LYS A 123 -6.93 9.55 13.34
C LYS A 123 -6.97 10.97 13.90
N ALA A 124 -6.13 11.30 14.89
CA ALA A 124 -6.01 12.66 15.43
C ALA A 124 -5.51 13.67 14.39
N LEU A 125 -4.74 13.23 13.41
CA LEU A 125 -4.30 14.04 12.26
C LEU A 125 -5.37 14.16 11.16
N GLY A 126 -6.51 13.48 11.27
CA GLY A 126 -7.57 13.52 10.27
C GLY A 126 -7.30 12.67 9.02
N ALA A 127 -6.41 11.69 9.11
CA ALA A 127 -6.14 10.75 8.02
C ALA A 127 -7.30 9.77 7.81
N THR A 128 -7.58 9.42 6.54
CA THR A 128 -8.34 8.22 6.19
C THR A 128 -7.42 7.02 6.32
N VAL A 129 -7.75 6.08 7.20
CA VAL A 129 -6.85 4.98 7.57
C VAL A 129 -7.36 3.65 7.07
N VAL A 130 -6.55 2.99 6.24
CA VAL A 130 -6.71 1.60 5.82
C VAL A 130 -5.77 0.75 6.66
N THR A 131 -6.32 -0.05 7.58
CA THR A 131 -5.51 -0.94 8.41
C THR A 131 -5.21 -2.23 7.65
N ASN A 132 -3.94 -2.46 7.34
CA ASN A 132 -3.52 -3.71 6.72
C ASN A 132 -3.46 -4.83 7.76
N VAL A 133 -4.11 -5.95 7.47
CA VAL A 133 -4.22 -7.13 8.34
C VAL A 133 -3.34 -8.25 7.79
N ALA A 134 -2.50 -8.82 8.65
CA ALA A 134 -1.61 -9.92 8.32
C ALA A 134 -1.82 -11.10 9.28
N GLY A 135 -1.75 -12.31 8.76
CA GLY A 135 -1.87 -13.56 9.51
C GLY A 135 -0.99 -14.66 8.93
N HIS A 136 -0.56 -15.60 9.77
CA HIS A 136 0.08 -16.86 9.36
C HIS A 136 -0.94 -18.01 9.31
N SER A 137 -2.13 -17.81 9.87
CA SER A 137 -3.25 -18.74 9.86
C SER A 137 -4.57 -17.99 9.71
N ASP A 138 -5.64 -18.68 9.34
CA ASP A 138 -6.99 -18.13 9.30
C ASP A 138 -7.44 -17.58 10.67
N ASP A 139 -6.97 -18.18 11.76
CA ASP A 139 -7.26 -17.73 13.13
C ASP A 139 -6.54 -16.42 13.46
N ASP A 140 -5.31 -16.22 12.99
CA ASP A 140 -4.60 -14.93 13.15
C ASP A 140 -5.37 -13.80 12.48
N TYR A 141 -5.83 -14.01 11.23
CA TYR A 141 -6.65 -13.01 10.53
C TYR A 141 -7.95 -12.73 11.29
N ALA A 142 -8.63 -13.78 11.75
CA ALA A 142 -9.90 -13.64 12.47
C ALA A 142 -9.73 -12.88 13.79
N GLU A 143 -8.67 -13.16 14.56
CA GLU A 143 -8.37 -12.43 15.81
C GLU A 143 -8.13 -10.95 15.54
N VAL A 144 -7.30 -10.61 14.54
CA VAL A 144 -6.99 -9.21 14.20
C VAL A 144 -8.22 -8.48 13.71
N VAL A 145 -9.01 -9.08 12.79
CA VAL A 145 -10.24 -8.46 12.28
C VAL A 145 -11.25 -8.22 13.40
N ALA A 146 -11.45 -9.19 14.31
CA ALA A 146 -12.35 -9.04 15.46
C ALA A 146 -11.91 -7.87 16.38
N LYS A 147 -10.61 -7.73 16.67
CA LYS A 147 -10.09 -6.60 17.46
C LYS A 147 -10.25 -5.25 16.76
N LEU A 148 -10.23 -5.23 15.43
CA LEU A 148 -10.37 -4.02 14.62
C LEU A 148 -11.82 -3.64 14.31
N ALA A 149 -12.77 -4.53 14.52
CA ALA A 149 -14.18 -4.33 14.13
C ALA A 149 -14.76 -3.02 14.67
N ASP A 150 -14.57 -2.73 15.96
CA ASP A 150 -15.05 -1.52 16.62
C ASP A 150 -14.01 -0.39 16.70
N SER A 151 -12.84 -0.54 16.04
CA SER A 151 -11.76 0.46 16.06
C SER A 151 -12.11 1.68 15.19
N PRO A 152 -11.44 2.83 15.35
CA PRO A 152 -11.63 4.00 14.50
C PRO A 152 -11.00 3.90 13.11
N ALA A 153 -10.46 2.74 12.71
CA ALA A 153 -10.00 2.51 11.33
C ALA A 153 -11.16 2.66 10.34
N ASP A 154 -10.90 3.29 9.20
CA ASP A 154 -11.95 3.53 8.21
C ASP A 154 -12.20 2.29 7.33
N MET A 155 -11.16 1.51 7.04
CA MET A 155 -11.20 0.32 6.19
C MET A 155 -10.20 -0.74 6.70
N LEU A 156 -10.42 -2.00 6.33
CA LEU A 156 -9.48 -3.11 6.55
C LEU A 156 -8.94 -3.61 5.21
N GLU A 157 -7.62 -3.75 5.09
CA GLU A 157 -6.98 -4.39 3.92
C GLU A 157 -6.44 -5.76 4.32
N ILE A 158 -7.06 -6.83 3.87
CA ILE A 158 -6.66 -8.21 4.15
C ILE A 158 -5.52 -8.61 3.22
N ASN A 159 -4.33 -8.74 3.76
CA ASN A 159 -3.13 -9.09 2.99
C ASN A 159 -2.99 -10.60 2.82
N VAL A 160 -3.59 -11.15 1.78
CA VAL A 160 -3.57 -12.61 1.51
C VAL A 160 -2.31 -13.08 0.77
N SER A 161 -1.29 -12.24 0.65
CA SER A 161 -0.08 -12.56 -0.13
C SER A 161 1.01 -13.29 0.68
N CYS A 162 0.76 -13.68 1.93
CA CYS A 162 1.77 -14.35 2.75
C CYS A 162 2.00 -15.78 2.26
N PRO A 163 3.22 -16.14 1.80
CA PRO A 163 3.52 -17.48 1.24
C PRO A 163 3.56 -18.60 2.29
N ASN A 164 3.42 -18.29 3.59
CA ASN A 164 3.72 -19.19 4.69
C ASN A 164 2.48 -19.76 5.41
N VAL A 165 1.28 -19.65 4.85
CA VAL A 165 0.10 -20.31 5.43
C VAL A 165 0.13 -21.79 5.03
N SER A 166 0.78 -22.58 5.85
CA SER A 166 0.95 -24.02 5.64
C SER A 166 -0.27 -24.80 6.13
N HIS A 167 -1.22 -25.05 5.22
CA HIS A 167 -2.00 -26.28 5.26
C HIS A 167 -1.80 -26.97 3.92
N GLY A 168 -0.94 -28.00 3.91
CA GLY A 168 -0.78 -28.90 2.76
C GLY A 168 0.08 -28.39 1.59
N GLY A 169 0.99 -27.42 1.78
CA GLY A 169 2.00 -27.07 0.77
C GLY A 169 1.57 -26.07 -0.32
N MET A 170 0.35 -25.53 -0.28
CA MET A 170 -0.08 -24.42 -1.14
C MET A 170 -0.27 -23.16 -0.29
N SER A 171 0.22 -22.00 -0.77
CA SER A 171 -0.02 -20.73 -0.12
C SER A 171 -1.51 -20.38 -0.26
N GLY A 172 -2.22 -20.12 0.85
CA GLY A 172 -3.66 -19.82 0.86
C GLY A 172 -4.07 -18.71 -0.11
N GLY A 173 -3.17 -17.75 -0.36
CA GLY A 173 -3.40 -16.62 -1.30
C GLY A 173 -3.42 -16.98 -2.79
N THR A 174 -3.18 -18.24 -3.15
CA THR A 174 -3.19 -18.73 -4.55
C THR A 174 -4.33 -19.71 -4.85
N ASP A 175 -5.11 -20.10 -3.83
CA ASP A 175 -6.26 -21.00 -3.95
C ASP A 175 -7.58 -20.20 -3.82
N PRO A 176 -8.40 -20.11 -4.88
CA PRO A 176 -9.68 -19.39 -4.84
C PRO A 176 -10.63 -19.91 -3.75
N LEU A 177 -10.67 -21.22 -3.50
CA LEU A 177 -11.58 -21.81 -2.52
C LEU A 177 -11.13 -21.52 -1.08
N ALA A 178 -9.83 -21.55 -0.81
CA ALA A 178 -9.29 -21.17 0.49
C ALA A 178 -9.58 -19.68 0.78
N LEU A 179 -9.39 -18.81 -0.21
CA LEU A 179 -9.70 -17.38 -0.08
C LEU A 179 -11.18 -17.12 0.11
N PHE A 180 -12.05 -17.80 -0.63
CA PHE A 180 -13.50 -17.68 -0.43
C PHE A 180 -13.89 -18.00 1.02
N ARG A 181 -13.34 -19.07 1.60
CA ARG A 181 -13.62 -19.46 3.00
C ARG A 181 -13.07 -18.44 3.99
N LEU A 182 -11.83 -18.01 3.80
CA LEU A 182 -11.18 -17.03 4.68
C LEU A 182 -11.96 -15.71 4.68
N ILE A 183 -12.18 -15.12 3.50
CA ILE A 183 -12.85 -13.81 3.40
C ILE A 183 -14.29 -13.88 3.92
N GLY A 184 -15.03 -14.96 3.61
CA GLY A 184 -16.38 -15.17 4.15
C GLY A 184 -16.39 -15.22 5.68
N ARG A 185 -15.45 -15.95 6.29
CA ARG A 185 -15.27 -15.98 7.75
C ARG A 185 -14.96 -14.58 8.32
N LEU A 186 -14.07 -13.83 7.68
CA LEU A 186 -13.70 -12.49 8.15
C LEU A 186 -14.85 -11.48 8.01
N ARG A 187 -15.66 -11.62 6.98
CA ARG A 187 -16.85 -10.78 6.78
C ARG A 187 -17.88 -10.92 7.91
N GLU A 188 -18.02 -12.12 8.47
CA GLU A 188 -18.90 -12.36 9.63
C GLU A 188 -18.44 -11.64 10.91
N LEU A 189 -17.15 -11.25 11.00
CA LEU A 189 -16.55 -10.62 12.17
C LEU A 189 -16.54 -9.08 12.13
N SER A 190 -16.78 -8.45 10.99
CA SER A 190 -16.69 -6.99 10.85
C SER A 190 -17.53 -6.46 9.70
N ASP A 191 -18.29 -5.39 9.96
CA ASP A 191 -19.05 -4.65 8.94
C ASP A 191 -18.21 -3.56 8.25
N LYS A 192 -16.96 -3.36 8.67
CA LYS A 192 -16.07 -2.37 8.03
C LYS A 192 -15.83 -2.70 6.56
N PRO A 193 -15.68 -1.67 5.70
CA PRO A 193 -15.25 -1.88 4.32
C PRO A 193 -13.98 -2.72 4.27
N MET A 194 -14.05 -3.86 3.54
CA MET A 194 -13.01 -4.87 3.47
C MET A 194 -12.38 -4.88 2.08
N ILE A 195 -11.11 -4.51 2.00
CA ILE A 195 -10.27 -4.61 0.81
C ILE A 195 -9.51 -5.92 0.87
N VAL A 196 -9.39 -6.66 -0.23
CA VAL A 196 -8.50 -7.83 -0.29
C VAL A 196 -7.31 -7.52 -1.20
N LYS A 197 -6.10 -7.60 -0.62
CA LYS A 197 -4.85 -7.35 -1.34
C LYS A 197 -4.33 -8.60 -2.01
N LEU A 198 -4.39 -8.62 -3.33
CA LEU A 198 -4.11 -9.79 -4.15
C LEU A 198 -2.62 -9.95 -4.48
N SER A 199 -2.17 -11.21 -4.47
CA SER A 199 -0.84 -11.60 -4.93
C SER A 199 -0.81 -11.72 -6.46
N PRO A 200 0.25 -11.22 -7.13
CA PRO A 200 0.44 -11.44 -8.56
C PRO A 200 1.02 -12.84 -8.87
N ASN A 201 1.44 -13.60 -7.85
CA ASN A 201 2.12 -14.89 -8.02
C ASN A 201 1.09 -16.02 -8.19
N VAL A 202 0.16 -15.83 -9.11
CA VAL A 202 -0.95 -16.74 -9.40
C VAL A 202 -1.08 -16.95 -10.92
N THR A 203 -1.66 -18.06 -11.32
CA THR A 203 -1.91 -18.35 -12.74
C THR A 203 -3.08 -17.54 -13.27
N ASP A 204 -4.15 -17.41 -12.48
CA ASP A 204 -5.36 -16.68 -12.86
C ASP A 204 -5.80 -15.73 -11.76
N ILE A 205 -5.46 -14.44 -11.93
CA ILE A 205 -5.83 -13.38 -10.99
C ILE A 205 -7.34 -13.13 -10.97
N VAL A 206 -8.04 -13.38 -12.08
CA VAL A 206 -9.49 -13.15 -12.17
C VAL A 206 -10.25 -14.17 -11.33
N ALA A 207 -9.84 -15.43 -11.35
CA ALA A 207 -10.44 -16.47 -10.49
C ALA A 207 -10.25 -16.13 -9.00
N ILE A 208 -9.06 -15.66 -8.60
CA ILE A 208 -8.77 -15.20 -7.25
C ILE A 208 -9.64 -13.98 -6.87
N ALA A 209 -9.68 -12.97 -7.73
CA ALA A 209 -10.47 -11.76 -7.50
C ALA A 209 -11.97 -12.09 -7.33
N ARG A 210 -12.52 -12.92 -8.21
CA ARG A 210 -13.92 -13.36 -8.13
C ARG A 210 -14.24 -14.07 -6.83
N ALA A 211 -13.40 -15.02 -6.41
CA ALA A 211 -13.59 -15.74 -5.15
C ALA A 211 -13.63 -14.78 -3.94
N CYS A 212 -12.78 -13.75 -3.91
CA CYS A 212 -12.80 -12.74 -2.84
C CYS A 212 -14.07 -11.89 -2.86
N VAL A 213 -14.52 -11.45 -4.03
CA VAL A 213 -15.75 -10.65 -4.20
C VAL A 213 -16.98 -11.47 -3.82
N ASP A 214 -17.08 -12.71 -4.32
CA ASP A 214 -18.19 -13.62 -4.01
C ASP A 214 -18.26 -13.96 -2.51
N ALA A 215 -17.15 -13.85 -1.79
CA ALA A 215 -17.06 -14.05 -0.34
C ALA A 215 -17.36 -12.78 0.51
N GLY A 216 -17.58 -11.61 -0.14
CA GLY A 216 -17.96 -10.38 0.54
C GLY A 216 -16.85 -9.33 0.67
N ALA A 217 -15.82 -9.36 -0.17
CA ALA A 217 -14.90 -8.23 -0.29
C ALA A 217 -15.62 -7.02 -0.91
N ASP A 218 -15.43 -5.83 -0.32
CA ASP A 218 -16.02 -4.57 -0.79
C ASP A 218 -15.13 -3.85 -1.82
N ALA A 219 -13.84 -4.17 -1.85
CA ALA A 219 -12.86 -3.68 -2.81
C ALA A 219 -11.70 -4.66 -2.97
N LEU A 220 -10.92 -4.46 -4.02
CA LEU A 220 -9.67 -5.20 -4.25
C LEU A 220 -8.51 -4.22 -4.36
N SER A 221 -7.34 -4.58 -3.79
CA SER A 221 -6.07 -3.90 -4.08
C SER A 221 -5.11 -4.86 -4.77
N LEU A 222 -4.48 -4.43 -5.84
CA LEU A 222 -3.55 -5.25 -6.61
C LEU A 222 -2.53 -4.38 -7.38
N ILE A 223 -1.27 -4.80 -7.36
CA ILE A 223 -0.75 -6.10 -6.96
C ILE A 223 0.17 -5.95 -5.74
N ASN A 224 0.33 -7.05 -4.98
CA ASN A 224 1.47 -7.20 -4.08
C ASN A 224 2.74 -7.46 -4.92
N THR A 225 3.85 -7.79 -4.29
CA THR A 225 5.14 -7.94 -4.93
C THR A 225 5.27 -9.27 -5.70
N LEU A 226 6.03 -9.25 -6.80
CA LEU A 226 6.41 -10.44 -7.56
C LEU A 226 7.58 -11.16 -6.89
N VAL A 227 7.58 -12.48 -6.90
CA VAL A 227 8.73 -13.25 -6.38
C VAL A 227 9.95 -13.06 -7.29
N GLY A 228 11.08 -12.71 -6.68
CA GLY A 228 12.35 -12.56 -7.38
C GLY A 228 13.55 -12.81 -6.46
N MET A 229 14.76 -12.68 -7.02
CA MET A 229 15.99 -12.90 -6.27
C MET A 229 17.12 -12.01 -6.80
N ARG A 230 18.10 -11.77 -5.93
CA ARG A 230 19.42 -11.19 -6.30
C ARG A 230 20.53 -12.09 -5.80
N LEU A 231 21.56 -12.24 -6.62
CA LEU A 231 22.80 -12.96 -6.27
C LEU A 231 23.95 -11.97 -6.12
N ASP A 232 24.78 -12.19 -5.14
CA ASP A 232 26.09 -11.55 -5.03
C ASP A 232 27.04 -12.17 -6.07
N ILE A 233 27.51 -11.36 -7.00
CA ILE A 233 28.35 -11.80 -8.10
C ILE A 233 29.74 -12.27 -7.65
N THR A 234 30.19 -11.88 -6.46
CA THR A 234 31.48 -12.27 -5.89
C THR A 234 31.42 -13.64 -5.26
N THR A 235 30.34 -13.92 -4.54
CA THR A 235 30.20 -15.16 -3.75
C THR A 235 29.29 -16.20 -4.41
N GLY A 236 28.47 -15.80 -5.39
CA GLY A 236 27.46 -16.66 -6.02
C GLY A 236 26.27 -16.99 -5.11
N LYS A 237 26.16 -16.36 -3.93
CA LYS A 237 25.11 -16.61 -2.95
C LYS A 237 23.96 -15.62 -3.08
N PRO A 238 22.74 -15.99 -2.63
CA PRO A 238 21.65 -15.03 -2.47
C PRO A 238 22.05 -13.85 -1.57
N ILE A 239 21.65 -12.63 -1.96
CA ILE A 239 21.89 -11.44 -1.13
C ILE A 239 20.95 -11.43 0.08
N LEU A 240 19.67 -11.83 -0.11
CA LEU A 240 18.73 -11.91 1.00
C LEU A 240 18.92 -13.20 1.79
N ALA A 241 18.78 -13.12 3.11
CA ALA A 241 18.83 -14.28 3.99
C ALA A 241 17.80 -15.36 3.62
N ASN A 242 16.63 -14.95 3.12
CA ASN A 242 15.56 -15.85 2.65
C ASN A 242 15.76 -16.33 1.20
N ALA A 243 16.88 -16.06 0.58
CA ALA A 243 17.19 -16.31 -0.82
C ALA A 243 16.29 -15.53 -1.81
N THR A 244 14.99 -15.65 -1.72
CA THR A 244 14.00 -14.93 -2.54
C THR A 244 13.27 -13.87 -1.72
N GLY A 245 12.65 -12.91 -2.42
CA GLY A 245 11.82 -11.87 -1.82
C GLY A 245 10.85 -11.27 -2.83
N GLY A 246 10.07 -10.30 -2.38
CA GLY A 246 9.14 -9.57 -3.22
C GLY A 246 9.84 -8.45 -3.99
N VAL A 247 9.74 -8.46 -5.30
CA VAL A 247 10.22 -7.40 -6.21
C VAL A 247 9.17 -6.31 -6.31
N SER A 248 9.59 -5.05 -6.14
CA SER A 248 8.76 -3.85 -6.30
C SER A 248 9.55 -2.73 -6.97
N GLY A 249 8.86 -1.66 -7.38
CA GLY A 249 9.43 -0.52 -8.09
C GLY A 249 9.00 -0.45 -9.55
N PRO A 250 9.55 0.50 -10.34
CA PRO A 250 9.10 0.77 -11.71
C PRO A 250 9.11 -0.46 -12.63
N CYS A 251 9.97 -1.44 -12.38
CA CYS A 251 10.05 -2.66 -13.17
C CYS A 251 8.77 -3.51 -13.20
N ILE A 252 7.89 -3.36 -12.21
CA ILE A 252 6.63 -4.12 -12.15
C ILE A 252 5.41 -3.37 -12.68
N LEU A 253 5.54 -2.07 -13.02
CA LEU A 253 4.43 -1.23 -13.49
C LEU A 253 3.60 -1.87 -14.62
N PRO A 254 4.19 -2.30 -15.75
CA PRO A 254 3.42 -2.86 -16.85
C PRO A 254 2.72 -4.17 -16.50
N ILE A 255 3.26 -4.92 -15.55
CA ILE A 255 2.66 -6.16 -15.05
C ILE A 255 1.44 -5.80 -14.18
N ALA A 256 1.60 -4.87 -13.25
CA ALA A 256 0.53 -4.43 -12.36
C ALA A 256 -0.67 -3.85 -13.16
N LEU A 257 -0.40 -3.00 -14.15
CA LEU A 257 -1.42 -2.47 -15.06
C LEU A 257 -2.20 -3.58 -15.75
N SER A 258 -1.53 -4.62 -16.27
CA SER A 258 -2.19 -5.73 -16.95
C SER A 258 -3.11 -6.53 -16.02
N PHE A 259 -2.74 -6.68 -14.74
CA PHE A 259 -3.56 -7.34 -13.73
C PHE A 259 -4.79 -6.51 -13.38
N VAL A 260 -4.64 -5.21 -13.14
CA VAL A 260 -5.76 -4.30 -12.89
C VAL A 260 -6.74 -4.32 -14.07
N TRP A 261 -6.23 -4.18 -15.28
CA TRP A 261 -7.05 -4.26 -16.50
C TRP A 261 -7.86 -5.56 -16.59
N ARG A 262 -7.21 -6.72 -16.42
CA ARG A 262 -7.88 -8.03 -16.49
C ARG A 262 -8.97 -8.18 -15.44
N VAL A 263 -8.71 -7.75 -14.19
CA VAL A 263 -9.70 -7.81 -13.12
C VAL A 263 -10.87 -6.88 -13.42
N ARG A 264 -10.63 -5.64 -13.88
CA ARG A 264 -11.69 -4.69 -14.24
C ARG A 264 -12.57 -5.21 -15.38
N GLN A 265 -11.99 -5.84 -16.41
CA GLN A 265 -12.77 -6.43 -17.50
C GLN A 265 -13.69 -7.58 -17.02
N ALA A 266 -13.27 -8.32 -16.02
CA ALA A 266 -14.02 -9.46 -15.48
C ALA A 266 -15.01 -9.09 -14.38
N LEU A 267 -14.74 -8.01 -13.65
CA LEU A 267 -15.49 -7.51 -12.48
C LEU A 267 -15.68 -6.00 -12.61
N PRO A 268 -16.62 -5.53 -13.45
CA PRO A 268 -16.74 -4.12 -13.81
C PRO A 268 -17.15 -3.21 -12.63
N ASP A 269 -17.83 -3.74 -11.62
CA ASP A 269 -18.46 -2.94 -10.56
C ASP A 269 -17.64 -2.85 -9.27
N ILE A 270 -16.65 -3.77 -9.06
CA ILE A 270 -15.87 -3.79 -7.82
C ILE A 270 -14.89 -2.61 -7.78
N PRO A 271 -14.79 -1.84 -6.69
CA PRO A 271 -13.73 -0.85 -6.53
C PRO A 271 -12.34 -1.52 -6.54
N ILE A 272 -11.40 -0.92 -7.30
CA ILE A 272 -10.03 -1.41 -7.44
C ILE A 272 -9.06 -0.33 -7.02
N ILE A 273 -8.10 -0.68 -6.15
CA ILE A 273 -6.93 0.12 -5.81
C ILE A 273 -5.73 -0.45 -6.57
N GLY A 274 -5.15 0.33 -7.48
CA GLY A 274 -4.00 -0.08 -8.28
C GLY A 274 -2.69 0.14 -7.52
N ILE A 275 -1.81 -0.88 -7.51
CA ILE A 275 -0.53 -0.83 -6.80
C ILE A 275 0.55 -1.47 -7.67
N GLY A 276 1.71 -0.83 -7.77
CA GLY A 276 2.89 -1.43 -8.40
C GLY A 276 3.64 -0.50 -9.34
N GLY A 277 4.81 -0.06 -8.93
CA GLY A 277 5.74 0.67 -9.76
C GLY A 277 5.43 2.15 -9.98
N ILE A 278 4.40 2.69 -9.37
CA ILE A 278 3.99 4.09 -9.47
C ILE A 278 5.08 4.98 -8.88
N SER A 279 5.64 5.89 -9.68
CA SER A 279 6.72 6.80 -9.31
C SER A 279 6.46 8.26 -9.71
N ARG A 280 5.43 8.53 -10.51
CA ARG A 280 4.99 9.85 -10.99
C ARG A 280 3.49 9.87 -11.28
N GLY A 281 2.93 11.06 -11.48
CA GLY A 281 1.50 11.24 -11.72
C GLY A 281 0.96 10.55 -12.97
N GLU A 282 1.77 10.46 -14.03
CA GLU A 282 1.42 9.73 -15.26
C GLU A 282 1.22 8.24 -15.00
N ASP A 283 2.06 7.61 -14.18
CA ASP A 283 1.91 6.20 -13.82
C ASP A 283 0.59 5.97 -13.07
N ALA A 284 0.23 6.88 -12.15
CA ALA A 284 -1.05 6.85 -11.44
C ALA A 284 -2.23 7.01 -12.41
N LEU A 285 -2.12 7.91 -13.39
CA LEU A 285 -3.14 8.10 -14.42
C LEU A 285 -3.31 6.85 -15.30
N GLU A 286 -2.24 6.13 -15.63
CA GLU A 286 -2.32 4.86 -16.35
C GLU A 286 -3.14 3.82 -15.57
N PHE A 287 -3.00 3.74 -14.25
CA PHE A 287 -3.84 2.86 -13.43
C PHE A 287 -5.31 3.25 -13.45
N LEU A 288 -5.63 4.55 -13.42
CA LEU A 288 -7.03 5.00 -13.57
C LEU A 288 -7.58 4.61 -14.96
N TYR A 289 -6.78 4.73 -16.02
CA TYR A 289 -7.16 4.25 -17.35
C TYR A 289 -7.34 2.73 -17.39
N ALA A 290 -6.54 1.98 -16.66
CA ALA A 290 -6.70 0.52 -16.55
C ALA A 290 -7.94 0.12 -15.73
N GLY A 291 -8.61 1.08 -15.09
CA GLY A 291 -9.87 0.86 -14.36
C GLY A 291 -9.72 0.86 -12.84
N ALA A 292 -8.60 1.32 -12.29
CA ALA A 292 -8.51 1.57 -10.86
C ALA A 292 -9.37 2.77 -10.45
N ASN A 293 -9.94 2.74 -9.25
CA ASN A 293 -10.66 3.85 -8.62
C ASN A 293 -9.72 4.74 -7.82
N ALA A 294 -8.64 4.15 -7.31
CA ALA A 294 -7.57 4.79 -6.57
C ALA A 294 -6.26 4.04 -6.80
N VAL A 295 -5.16 4.62 -6.35
CA VAL A 295 -3.83 4.00 -6.40
C VAL A 295 -3.13 4.09 -5.05
N GLU A 296 -2.19 3.18 -4.80
CA GLU A 296 -1.29 3.26 -3.65
C GLU A 296 0.17 3.29 -4.09
N VAL A 297 0.92 4.24 -3.54
CA VAL A 297 2.35 4.44 -3.81
C VAL A 297 3.16 3.66 -2.77
N GLY A 298 3.97 2.70 -3.25
CA GLY A 298 4.80 1.82 -2.42
C GLY A 298 6.28 2.16 -2.50
N ALA A 299 7.02 1.47 -3.37
CA ALA A 299 8.48 1.53 -3.43
C ALA A 299 9.03 2.95 -3.57
N ALA A 300 8.36 3.84 -4.30
CA ALA A 300 8.80 5.23 -4.46
C ALA A 300 8.90 5.96 -3.10
N ALA A 301 7.99 5.69 -2.15
CA ALA A 301 8.01 6.29 -0.82
C ALA A 301 9.20 5.84 0.05
N LEU A 302 9.84 4.72 -0.27
CA LEU A 302 11.03 4.24 0.45
C LEU A 302 12.29 5.03 0.06
N PHE A 303 12.31 5.59 -1.14
CA PHE A 303 13.43 6.40 -1.66
C PHE A 303 13.17 7.90 -1.50
N ASP A 304 11.91 8.32 -1.60
CA ASP A 304 11.44 9.69 -1.51
C ASP A 304 10.20 9.74 -0.60
N PRO A 305 10.34 10.11 0.68
CA PRO A 305 9.22 10.13 1.64
C PRO A 305 8.04 11.02 1.20
N VAL A 306 8.28 12.03 0.34
CA VAL A 306 7.23 12.92 -0.17
C VAL A 306 6.62 12.43 -1.50
N ALA A 307 7.12 11.34 -2.07
CA ALA A 307 6.63 10.82 -3.33
C ALA A 307 5.11 10.62 -3.38
N PRO A 308 4.42 10.09 -2.34
CA PRO A 308 2.97 9.94 -2.40
C PRO A 308 2.24 11.27 -2.60
N LEU A 309 2.62 12.33 -1.86
CA LEU A 309 2.02 13.66 -2.00
C LEU A 309 2.38 14.31 -3.35
N ARG A 310 3.64 14.20 -3.79
CA ARG A 310 4.09 14.69 -5.09
C ARG A 310 3.29 14.05 -6.23
N ILE A 311 3.14 12.72 -6.20
CA ILE A 311 2.37 11.98 -7.21
C ILE A 311 0.90 12.39 -7.20
N ALA A 312 0.30 12.62 -6.01
CA ALA A 312 -1.05 13.13 -5.91
C ALA A 312 -1.21 14.50 -6.56
N THR A 313 -0.25 15.41 -6.35
CA THR A 313 -0.25 16.76 -6.94
C THR A 313 -0.02 16.72 -8.45
N GLU A 314 0.88 15.88 -8.94
CA GLU A 314 1.11 15.66 -10.37
C GLU A 314 -0.15 15.12 -11.05
N LEU A 315 -0.80 14.11 -10.44
CA LEU A 315 -2.05 13.54 -10.94
C LEU A 315 -3.18 14.56 -10.97
N GLU A 316 -3.33 15.37 -9.91
CA GLU A 316 -4.31 16.47 -9.87
C GLU A 316 -4.13 17.41 -11.07
N SER A 317 -2.89 17.82 -11.34
CA SER A 317 -2.55 18.70 -12.48
C SER A 317 -2.87 18.04 -13.83
N LEU A 318 -2.63 16.75 -13.96
CA LEU A 318 -2.96 15.99 -15.17
C LEU A 318 -4.47 15.90 -15.38
N LEU A 319 -5.25 15.68 -14.33
CA LEU A 319 -6.71 15.63 -14.37
C LEU A 319 -7.33 16.99 -14.67
N ASP A 320 -6.81 18.07 -14.07
CA ASP A 320 -7.23 19.46 -14.35
C ASP A 320 -7.08 19.82 -15.83
N SER A 321 -6.00 19.36 -16.46
CA SER A 321 -5.77 19.59 -17.89
C SER A 321 -6.73 18.78 -18.81
N ARG A 322 -7.52 17.85 -18.23
CA ARG A 322 -8.40 16.90 -18.93
C ARG A 322 -9.76 16.75 -18.23
N PRO A 323 -10.55 17.83 -18.06
CA PRO A 323 -11.73 17.82 -17.16
C PRO A 323 -12.82 16.80 -17.57
N GLN A 324 -13.04 16.59 -18.87
CA GLN A 324 -14.04 15.59 -19.34
C GLN A 324 -13.60 14.16 -19.04
N LEU A 325 -12.31 13.89 -19.15
CA LEU A 325 -11.72 12.61 -18.82
C LEU A 325 -11.69 12.37 -17.32
N ALA A 326 -11.32 13.40 -16.55
CA ALA A 326 -11.33 13.36 -15.08
C ALA A 326 -12.71 12.98 -14.55
N ALA A 327 -13.79 13.61 -15.03
CA ALA A 327 -15.15 13.28 -14.63
C ALA A 327 -15.48 11.81 -14.89
N LYS A 328 -15.13 11.28 -16.07
CA LYS A 328 -15.38 9.88 -16.45
C LYS A 328 -14.61 8.90 -15.57
N LEU A 329 -13.32 9.18 -15.31
CA LEU A 329 -12.46 8.32 -14.49
C LEU A 329 -12.89 8.30 -13.01
N MET A 330 -13.29 9.45 -12.46
CA MET A 330 -13.75 9.55 -11.06
C MET A 330 -15.10 8.85 -10.84
N GLU A 331 -15.89 8.63 -11.87
CA GLU A 331 -17.10 7.80 -11.84
C GLU A 331 -16.79 6.29 -11.93
N GLY A 332 -15.53 5.89 -12.02
CA GLY A 332 -15.11 4.48 -12.18
C GLY A 332 -15.43 3.90 -13.55
N LYS A 333 -15.70 4.74 -14.53
CA LYS A 333 -16.01 4.33 -15.91
C LYS A 333 -14.74 4.23 -16.74
N THR A 334 -14.43 3.03 -17.18
CA THR A 334 -13.36 2.76 -18.15
C THR A 334 -13.86 2.86 -19.59
N TRP A 335 -12.92 2.76 -20.53
CA TRP A 335 -13.18 2.82 -21.99
C TRP A 335 -14.14 1.75 -22.48
#